data_a1431a9967e5ec97c6ef39b36dd1939c
#
_entry.id   a1431a9967e5ec97c6ef39b36dd1939c
#
_cell.length_a   1.000
_cell.length_b   1.000
_cell.length_c   1.000
_cell.angle_alpha   90.00
_cell.angle_beta   90.00
_cell.angle_gamma   90.00
#
_symmetry.space_group_name_H-M   'P 1'
#
loop_
_entity.id
_entity.type
_entity.pdbx_description
1 polymer ?
#
loop_
_entity_poly.entity_id
_entity_poly.type
_entity_poly.pdbx_seq_one_letter_code
_entity_poly.pdbx_strand_id
1 'polypeptide(L)'
;MFLCRWKQPNICLWICSIFALCIVGVLIILERTQNIEVIGKYFSNPVLPRSTHKVSDEKNTSGKHVVHSVGTVRDFPVKIPSDFELDNMTETKAGDLFWDYINTIQALCQRVVRVGKIEDGGKEVCADDPYRPRPPCLVYSFGINNAWDFDEDAARIFGCEVFCFDPSMRDKDETYTYAKDITFHMIGLGAENEVLPDQWKMRTLEQIRRDLNHTERTIDILKIDIEGAEWTTIPQMVHSGTLRSVKQMQIELHGRGIPDHLKVLRMLYEDGFRIFMRDRNLYCKYSREGLARERTSCMEVSMYRVTS
;
A
#
# COMPACT_ATOMS: atom_id res chain seq x y z
N MET A 1 -34.04 -0.81 -47.09
CA MET A 1 -33.29 -0.43 -48.31
C MET A 1 -33.88 0.90 -48.81
N PHE A 2 -33.44 2.05 -48.22
CA PHE A 2 -33.84 3.39 -48.68
C PHE A 2 -32.62 4.06 -49.25
N LEU A 3 -32.65 4.32 -50.58
CA LEU A 3 -31.58 4.90 -51.39
C LEU A 3 -31.45 6.40 -51.02
N CYS A 4 -30.29 6.73 -50.43
CA CYS A 4 -29.89 8.11 -50.24
C CYS A 4 -29.35 8.65 -51.59
N ARG A 5 -30.18 9.41 -52.30
CA ARG A 5 -29.83 10.10 -53.58
C ARG A 5 -29.60 11.57 -53.31
N TRP A 6 -28.42 11.90 -52.71
CA TRP A 6 -28.03 13.32 -52.56
C TRP A 6 -26.72 13.58 -53.32
N LYS A 7 -26.66 14.73 -53.95
CA LYS A 7 -25.60 15.17 -54.85
C LYS A 7 -24.29 15.61 -54.18
N GLN A 8 -24.07 15.27 -52.92
CA GLN A 8 -22.78 15.57 -52.23
C GLN A 8 -22.32 14.37 -51.38
N PRO A 9 -21.29 13.62 -51.77
CA PRO A 9 -20.83 12.43 -51.07
C PRO A 9 -20.24 12.72 -49.68
N ASN A 10 -19.76 13.94 -49.41
CA ASN A 10 -19.12 14.28 -48.14
C ASN A 10 -20.09 14.41 -46.96
N ILE A 11 -21.36 14.76 -47.19
CA ILE A 11 -22.37 14.90 -46.12
C ILE A 11 -22.82 13.54 -45.62
N CYS A 12 -22.92 12.52 -46.48
CA CYS A 12 -23.28 11.16 -46.09
C CYS A 12 -22.22 10.50 -45.20
N LEU A 13 -20.94 10.71 -45.49
CA LEU A 13 -19.83 10.23 -44.69
C LEU A 13 -19.83 10.83 -43.26
N TRP A 14 -20.13 12.12 -43.12
CA TRP A 14 -20.22 12.81 -41.84
C TRP A 14 -21.38 12.29 -40.97
N ILE A 15 -22.55 12.07 -41.56
CA ILE A 15 -23.72 11.56 -40.84
C ILE A 15 -23.46 10.11 -40.40
N CYS A 16 -22.86 9.24 -41.22
CA CYS A 16 -22.50 7.89 -40.81
C CYS A 16 -21.47 7.85 -39.70
N SER A 17 -20.49 8.77 -39.70
CA SER A 17 -19.50 8.86 -38.62
C SER A 17 -20.10 9.32 -37.29
N ILE A 18 -21.04 10.27 -37.31
CA ILE A 18 -21.75 10.71 -36.10
C ILE A 18 -22.63 9.58 -35.53
N PHE A 19 -23.35 8.82 -36.38
CA PHE A 19 -24.14 7.68 -35.94
C PHE A 19 -23.27 6.55 -35.36
N ALA A 20 -22.12 6.26 -35.93
CA ALA A 20 -21.17 5.30 -35.40
C ALA A 20 -20.64 5.71 -34.02
N LEU A 21 -20.28 6.98 -33.83
CA LEU A 21 -19.84 7.52 -32.55
C LEU A 21 -20.95 7.50 -31.48
N CYS A 22 -22.19 7.78 -31.86
CA CYS A 22 -23.35 7.70 -30.95
C CYS A 22 -23.61 6.24 -30.52
N ILE A 23 -23.50 5.26 -31.41
CA ILE A 23 -23.68 3.84 -31.07
C ILE A 23 -22.58 3.35 -30.12
N VAL A 24 -21.32 3.72 -30.37
CA VAL A 24 -20.21 3.39 -29.48
C VAL A 24 -20.41 4.05 -28.10
N GLY A 25 -20.83 5.30 -28.06
CA GLY A 25 -21.13 6.00 -26.80
C GLY A 25 -22.23 5.33 -25.99
N VAL A 26 -23.31 4.88 -26.65
CA VAL A 26 -24.41 4.15 -26.00
C VAL A 26 -23.95 2.78 -25.50
N LEU A 27 -23.12 2.06 -26.24
CA LEU A 27 -22.56 0.78 -25.82
C LEU A 27 -21.67 0.92 -24.58
N ILE A 28 -20.82 1.95 -24.53
CA ILE A 28 -19.98 2.24 -23.34
C ILE A 28 -20.83 2.58 -22.12
N ILE A 29 -21.94 3.31 -22.30
CA ILE A 29 -22.86 3.62 -21.21
C ILE A 29 -23.59 2.37 -20.72
N LEU A 30 -24.01 1.48 -21.62
CA LEU A 30 -24.66 0.21 -21.27
C LEU A 30 -23.70 -0.76 -20.55
N GLU A 31 -22.45 -0.84 -20.96
CA GLU A 31 -21.44 -1.60 -20.24
C GLU A 31 -21.16 -1.07 -18.83
N ARG A 32 -21.12 0.26 -18.66
CA ARG A 32 -20.98 0.87 -17.33
C ARG A 32 -22.20 0.64 -16.44
N THR A 33 -23.42 0.64 -16.98
CA THR A 33 -24.62 0.35 -16.19
C THR A 33 -24.71 -1.11 -15.78
N GLN A 34 -24.30 -2.07 -16.62
CA GLN A 34 -24.21 -3.48 -16.23
C GLN A 34 -23.19 -3.73 -15.13
N ASN A 35 -22.03 -3.04 -15.15
CA ASN A 35 -21.05 -3.13 -14.09
C ASN A 35 -21.55 -2.55 -12.76
N ILE A 36 -22.41 -1.53 -12.77
CA ILE A 36 -23.04 -0.97 -11.56
C ILE A 36 -24.04 -1.95 -10.95
N GLU A 37 -24.81 -2.70 -11.74
CA GLU A 37 -25.71 -3.74 -11.23
C GLU A 37 -24.96 -4.94 -10.64
N VAL A 38 -23.80 -5.31 -11.19
CA VAL A 38 -22.94 -6.36 -10.63
C VAL A 38 -22.38 -5.92 -9.28
N ILE A 39 -21.93 -4.67 -9.15
CA ILE A 39 -21.44 -4.12 -7.87
C ILE A 39 -22.57 -4.08 -6.83
N GLY A 40 -23.80 -3.70 -7.21
CA GLY A 40 -24.96 -3.70 -6.30
C GLY A 40 -25.31 -5.09 -5.75
N LYS A 41 -25.08 -6.17 -6.49
CA LYS A 41 -25.30 -7.56 -6.04
C LYS A 41 -24.27 -8.07 -5.05
N TYR A 42 -23.06 -7.50 -5.03
CA TYR A 42 -22.01 -7.85 -4.05
C TYR A 42 -22.21 -7.20 -2.68
N PHE A 43 -22.98 -6.11 -2.59
CA PHE A 43 -23.27 -5.40 -1.34
C PHE A 43 -24.58 -5.82 -0.65
N SER A 44 -25.37 -6.74 -1.23
CA SER A 44 -26.62 -7.23 -0.65
C SER A 44 -26.51 -8.62 -0.04
N ASN A 45 -25.50 -8.89 0.78
CA ASN A 45 -25.51 -10.07 1.63
C ASN A 45 -26.21 -9.77 2.97
N PRO A 46 -27.08 -10.69 3.44
CA PRO A 46 -27.89 -10.44 4.61
C PRO A 46 -27.04 -10.39 5.88
N VAL A 47 -27.32 -9.38 6.68
CA VAL A 47 -26.84 -9.24 8.07
C VAL A 47 -27.10 -10.52 8.84
N LEU A 48 -26.05 -11.14 9.35
CA LEU A 48 -26.15 -12.24 10.29
C LEU A 48 -26.97 -11.82 11.53
N PRO A 49 -27.82 -12.69 12.07
CA PRO A 49 -28.69 -12.34 13.18
C PRO A 49 -27.87 -12.00 14.43
N ARG A 50 -28.17 -10.86 15.02
CA ARG A 50 -27.65 -10.39 16.30
C ARG A 50 -27.99 -11.41 17.38
N SER A 51 -27.01 -12.07 17.94
CA SER A 51 -27.17 -12.85 19.17
C SER A 51 -27.47 -11.87 20.31
N THR A 52 -28.68 -11.90 20.80
CA THR A 52 -29.10 -11.16 22.02
C THR A 52 -28.60 -11.92 23.25
N HIS A 53 -27.44 -11.57 23.77
CA HIS A 53 -27.10 -11.89 25.14
C HIS A 53 -27.77 -10.87 26.08
N LYS A 54 -28.68 -11.34 26.91
CA LYS A 54 -29.23 -10.55 28.01
C LYS A 54 -28.11 -10.25 28.98
N VAL A 55 -27.82 -8.98 29.15
CA VAL A 55 -26.97 -8.45 30.22
C VAL A 55 -27.89 -8.29 31.43
N SER A 56 -27.59 -9.00 32.51
CA SER A 56 -28.21 -8.79 33.83
C SER A 56 -27.52 -7.57 34.45
N ASP A 57 -28.33 -6.55 34.79
CA ASP A 57 -27.88 -5.37 35.53
C ASP A 57 -27.53 -5.75 36.96
N GLU A 58 -26.25 -5.78 37.29
CA GLU A 58 -25.78 -5.63 38.68
C GLU A 58 -25.26 -4.22 38.89
N LYS A 59 -26.00 -3.45 39.69
CA LYS A 59 -25.57 -2.15 40.19
C LYS A 59 -24.43 -2.35 41.17
N ASN A 60 -23.25 -1.83 40.83
CA ASN A 60 -22.23 -1.59 41.83
C ASN A 60 -21.83 -0.13 41.87
N THR A 61 -22.09 0.49 43.01
CA THR A 61 -21.80 1.88 43.35
C THR A 61 -20.33 2.03 43.71
N SER A 62 -19.53 2.51 42.78
CA SER A 62 -18.24 3.21 43.08
C SER A 62 -17.72 3.85 41.80
N GLY A 63 -17.72 5.18 41.76
CA GLY A 63 -17.26 5.97 40.60
C GLY A 63 -15.74 5.85 40.40
N LYS A 64 -15.34 4.96 39.55
CA LYS A 64 -14.04 4.98 38.87
C LYS A 64 -14.30 4.87 37.37
N HIS A 65 -13.87 5.89 36.62
CA HIS A 65 -13.80 5.81 35.18
C HIS A 65 -12.93 4.60 34.79
N VAL A 66 -13.57 3.54 34.31
CA VAL A 66 -12.86 2.42 33.67
C VAL A 66 -12.47 2.92 32.30
N VAL A 67 -11.21 3.26 32.14
CA VAL A 67 -10.59 3.36 30.82
C VAL A 67 -10.61 1.94 30.25
N HIS A 68 -11.46 1.70 29.26
CA HIS A 68 -11.41 0.46 28.52
C HIS A 68 -10.02 0.36 27.86
N SER A 69 -9.21 -0.52 28.40
CA SER A 69 -7.95 -0.92 27.78
C SER A 69 -8.26 -1.38 26.35
N VAL A 70 -7.59 -0.75 25.39
CA VAL A 70 -7.55 -1.23 24.01
C VAL A 70 -7.28 -2.73 24.05
N GLY A 71 -8.16 -3.50 23.45
CA GLY A 71 -8.15 -4.96 23.56
C GLY A 71 -6.77 -5.55 23.29
N THR A 72 -6.36 -6.47 24.13
CA THR A 72 -5.15 -7.26 23.95
C THR A 72 -5.10 -7.79 22.52
N VAL A 73 -4.00 -7.48 21.82
CA VAL A 73 -3.70 -8.05 20.51
C VAL A 73 -3.80 -9.57 20.64
N ARG A 74 -4.77 -10.18 19.95
CA ARG A 74 -4.90 -11.66 19.94
C ARG A 74 -3.68 -12.19 19.18
N ASP A 75 -3.06 -13.24 19.71
CA ASP A 75 -2.03 -13.97 18.98
C ASP A 75 -2.60 -14.44 17.65
N PHE A 76 -1.94 -14.02 16.55
CA PHE A 76 -2.42 -14.36 15.22
C PHE A 76 -2.08 -15.81 14.88
N PRO A 77 -2.95 -16.50 14.12
CA PRO A 77 -2.77 -17.91 13.80
C PRO A 77 -1.56 -18.20 12.91
N VAL A 78 -1.04 -17.20 12.16
CA VAL A 78 0.11 -17.40 11.27
C VAL A 78 1.38 -16.91 11.96
N LYS A 79 2.12 -17.84 12.55
CA LYS A 79 3.42 -17.58 13.17
C LYS A 79 4.54 -17.93 12.18
N ILE A 80 5.47 -17.03 11.97
CA ILE A 80 6.68 -17.32 11.20
C ILE A 80 7.63 -18.13 12.09
N PRO A 81 8.15 -19.29 11.62
CA PRO A 81 9.06 -20.12 12.37
C PRO A 81 10.42 -19.48 12.67
N SER A 82 11.24 -20.15 13.47
CA SER A 82 12.62 -19.76 13.77
C SER A 82 13.50 -19.79 12.51
N ASP A 83 14.67 -19.12 12.56
CA ASP A 83 15.64 -19.15 11.44
C ASP A 83 16.06 -20.57 11.11
N PHE A 84 16.32 -21.40 12.13
CA PHE A 84 16.68 -22.81 11.91
C PHE A 84 15.61 -23.60 11.15
N GLU A 85 14.35 -23.37 11.44
CA GLU A 85 13.24 -24.03 10.73
C GLU A 85 13.06 -23.47 9.31
N LEU A 86 13.25 -22.17 9.15
CA LEU A 86 13.21 -21.52 7.82
C LEU A 86 14.35 -21.98 6.92
N ASP A 87 15.58 -22.07 7.44
CA ASP A 87 16.76 -22.51 6.68
C ASP A 87 16.64 -23.98 6.21
N ASN A 88 15.82 -24.78 6.89
CA ASN A 88 15.52 -26.15 6.50
C ASN A 88 14.20 -26.30 5.75
N MET A 89 13.52 -25.18 5.42
CA MET A 89 12.23 -25.19 4.74
C MET A 89 12.42 -25.23 3.22
N THR A 90 11.59 -26.02 2.53
CA THR A 90 11.56 -25.98 1.08
C THR A 90 10.95 -24.67 0.59
N GLU A 91 11.39 -24.18 -0.58
CA GLU A 91 10.83 -22.95 -1.18
C GLU A 91 9.32 -22.99 -1.35
N THR A 92 8.76 -24.15 -1.71
CA THR A 92 7.31 -24.31 -1.85
C THR A 92 6.59 -24.04 -0.52
N LYS A 93 7.07 -24.63 0.58
CA LYS A 93 6.49 -24.40 1.92
C LYS A 93 6.69 -22.96 2.38
N ALA A 94 7.88 -22.40 2.15
CA ALA A 94 8.15 -21.00 2.45
C ALA A 94 7.21 -20.06 1.68
N GLY A 95 7.02 -20.32 0.39
CA GLY A 95 6.08 -19.57 -0.43
C GLY A 95 4.62 -19.71 0.04
N ASP A 96 4.16 -20.89 0.49
CA ASP A 96 2.82 -21.07 1.06
C ASP A 96 2.67 -20.25 2.34
N LEU A 97 3.63 -20.34 3.25
CA LEU A 97 3.63 -19.62 4.51
C LEU A 97 3.70 -18.10 4.29
N PHE A 98 4.55 -17.63 3.38
CA PHE A 98 4.65 -16.23 3.00
C PHE A 98 3.31 -15.70 2.51
N TRP A 99 2.65 -16.45 1.60
CA TRP A 99 1.35 -16.07 1.07
C TRP A 99 0.26 -16.03 2.15
N ASP A 100 0.23 -17.01 3.03
CA ASP A 100 -0.72 -17.03 4.14
C ASP A 100 -0.46 -15.88 5.12
N TYR A 101 0.81 -15.57 5.41
CA TYR A 101 1.19 -14.48 6.31
C TYR A 101 0.77 -13.11 5.78
N ILE A 102 1.14 -12.75 4.52
CA ILE A 102 0.82 -11.45 3.96
C ILE A 102 -0.68 -11.25 3.69
N ASN A 103 -1.44 -12.35 3.57
CA ASN A 103 -2.89 -12.29 3.44
C ASN A 103 -3.63 -12.27 4.78
N THR A 104 -2.92 -12.36 5.91
CA THR A 104 -3.52 -12.33 7.23
C THR A 104 -3.50 -10.91 7.79
N ILE A 105 -4.68 -10.35 8.04
CA ILE A 105 -4.81 -9.06 8.72
C ILE A 105 -4.44 -9.26 10.21
N GLN A 106 -3.47 -8.50 10.68
CA GLN A 106 -2.85 -8.65 12.00
C GLN A 106 -3.32 -7.59 12.99
N ALA A 107 -3.91 -6.52 12.52
CA ALA A 107 -4.44 -5.44 13.33
C ALA A 107 -5.64 -4.79 12.62
N LEU A 108 -6.50 -4.13 13.36
CA LEU A 108 -7.69 -3.48 12.81
C LEU A 108 -7.46 -1.97 12.65
N CYS A 109 -7.78 -1.45 11.50
CA CYS A 109 -7.97 -0.03 11.28
C CYS A 109 -9.44 0.19 10.87
N GLN A 110 -10.16 1.03 11.61
CA GLN A 110 -11.57 1.28 11.37
C GLN A 110 -11.80 2.30 10.25
N ARG A 111 -10.86 3.23 10.08
CA ARG A 111 -10.91 4.29 9.06
C ARG A 111 -9.72 4.18 8.14
N VAL A 112 -9.87 3.38 7.12
CA VAL A 112 -8.87 3.24 6.06
C VAL A 112 -9.16 4.28 4.99
N VAL A 113 -8.12 5.02 4.58
CA VAL A 113 -8.19 6.03 3.51
C VAL A 113 -7.29 5.59 2.37
N ARG A 114 -7.85 5.46 1.18
CA ARG A 114 -7.05 5.29 -0.03
C ARG A 114 -6.41 6.62 -0.40
N VAL A 115 -5.11 6.61 -0.60
CA VAL A 115 -4.26 7.74 -1.00
C VAL A 115 -3.65 7.41 -2.36
N GLY A 116 -3.84 8.29 -3.32
CA GLY A 116 -3.46 8.06 -4.72
C GLY A 116 -4.52 7.29 -5.52
N LYS A 117 -4.12 6.71 -6.64
CA LYS A 117 -5.00 6.01 -7.58
C LYS A 117 -5.68 4.78 -6.96
N ILE A 118 -6.84 4.41 -7.50
CA ILE A 118 -7.49 3.14 -7.16
C ILE A 118 -6.69 1.96 -7.72
N GLU A 119 -6.03 2.19 -8.84
CA GLU A 119 -5.15 1.25 -9.53
C GLU A 119 -3.76 1.22 -8.89
N ASP A 120 -2.73 0.93 -9.68
CA ASP A 120 -1.34 0.90 -9.27
C ASP A 120 -0.83 2.23 -8.70
N GLY A 121 0.05 2.18 -7.70
CA GLY A 121 0.69 3.34 -7.06
C GLY A 121 -0.09 3.96 -5.89
N GLY A 122 -1.40 3.69 -5.73
CA GLY A 122 -2.13 4.13 -4.54
C GLY A 122 -1.95 3.17 -3.37
N LYS A 123 -2.06 3.68 -2.14
CA LYS A 123 -1.85 2.90 -0.90
C LYS A 123 -2.93 3.21 0.14
N GLU A 124 -3.22 2.27 1.02
CA GLU A 124 -4.14 2.43 2.13
C GLU A 124 -3.43 2.99 3.36
N VAL A 125 -3.98 4.06 3.93
CA VAL A 125 -3.47 4.72 5.14
C VAL A 125 -4.49 4.59 6.25
N CYS A 126 -4.04 4.21 7.44
CA CYS A 126 -4.90 4.18 8.62
C CYS A 126 -5.11 5.59 9.18
N ALA A 127 -6.37 6.00 9.25
CA ALA A 127 -6.79 7.29 9.79
C ALA A 127 -7.41 7.20 11.21
N ASP A 128 -7.13 6.12 11.93
CA ASP A 128 -7.45 5.99 13.35
C ASP A 128 -6.36 6.61 14.22
N ASP A 129 -6.72 7.16 15.37
CA ASP A 129 -5.75 7.60 16.36
C ASP A 129 -5.06 6.37 17.02
N PRO A 130 -3.75 6.42 17.26
CA PRO A 130 -2.82 7.56 17.10
C PRO A 130 -2.15 7.62 15.71
N TYR A 131 -2.54 6.77 14.75
CA TYR A 131 -1.86 6.60 13.47
C TYR A 131 -2.16 7.69 12.46
N ARG A 132 -3.35 8.31 12.53
CA ARG A 132 -3.75 9.36 11.60
C ARG A 132 -2.68 10.45 11.47
N PRO A 133 -2.16 10.70 10.25
CA PRO A 133 -1.25 11.82 10.04
C PRO A 133 -1.96 13.15 10.35
N ARG A 134 -1.30 14.03 11.09
CA ARG A 134 -1.80 15.36 11.46
C ARG A 134 -0.67 16.38 11.35
N PRO A 135 -0.89 17.55 10.76
CA PRO A 135 0.14 18.59 10.70
C PRO A 135 0.62 19.02 12.11
N PRO A 136 1.94 19.21 12.27
CA PRO A 136 2.98 18.99 11.28
C PRO A 136 3.28 17.49 11.11
N CYS A 137 3.11 16.94 9.91
CA CYS A 137 3.34 15.53 9.60
C CYS A 137 4.31 15.37 8.42
N LEU A 138 4.98 14.23 8.38
CA LEU A 138 6.03 13.92 7.42
C LEU A 138 5.74 12.63 6.67
N VAL A 139 5.83 12.69 5.36
CA VAL A 139 5.72 11.54 4.45
C VAL A 139 7.02 11.37 3.67
N TYR A 140 7.53 10.15 3.65
CA TYR A 140 8.59 9.74 2.74
C TYR A 140 8.02 8.74 1.73
N SER A 141 8.25 9.00 0.43
CA SER A 141 7.72 8.20 -0.67
C SER A 141 8.85 7.77 -1.60
N PHE A 142 9.18 6.49 -1.60
CA PHE A 142 10.24 5.90 -2.41
C PHE A 142 9.68 5.13 -3.59
N GLY A 143 10.32 5.28 -4.79
CA GLY A 143 9.93 4.63 -6.02
C GLY A 143 8.65 5.24 -6.61
N ILE A 144 8.73 6.52 -6.96
CA ILE A 144 7.56 7.24 -7.48
C ILE A 144 7.38 7.11 -9.00
N ASN A 145 8.43 6.82 -9.74
CA ASN A 145 8.41 6.59 -11.20
C ASN A 145 7.50 7.58 -11.97
N ASN A 146 7.59 8.89 -11.68
CA ASN A 146 6.71 9.95 -12.21
C ASN A 146 5.20 9.79 -11.89
N ALA A 147 4.79 8.90 -11.00
CA ALA A 147 3.42 8.75 -10.55
C ALA A 147 3.22 9.51 -9.22
N TRP A 148 2.74 10.74 -9.29
CA TRP A 148 2.63 11.68 -8.17
C TRP A 148 1.32 11.58 -7.39
N ASP A 149 0.38 10.75 -7.83
CA ASP A 149 -0.99 10.72 -7.30
C ASP A 149 -1.04 10.43 -5.79
N PHE A 150 -0.16 9.54 -5.30
CA PHE A 150 -0.05 9.25 -3.87
C PHE A 150 0.46 10.46 -3.10
N ASP A 151 1.49 11.12 -3.63
CA ASP A 151 2.19 12.21 -2.97
C ASP A 151 1.32 13.47 -2.90
N GLU A 152 0.64 13.79 -4.01
CA GLU A 152 -0.34 14.88 -4.08
C GLU A 152 -1.51 14.66 -3.12
N ASP A 153 -2.04 13.44 -3.08
CA ASP A 153 -3.14 13.10 -2.17
C ASP A 153 -2.70 13.11 -0.70
N ALA A 154 -1.50 12.61 -0.38
CA ALA A 154 -0.97 12.65 0.99
C ALA A 154 -0.82 14.11 1.49
N ALA A 155 -0.27 14.98 0.66
CA ALA A 155 -0.17 16.41 0.97
C ALA A 155 -1.56 17.05 1.10
N ARG A 156 -2.49 16.78 0.20
CA ARG A 156 -3.83 17.37 0.16
C ARG A 156 -4.75 16.87 1.27
N ILE A 157 -4.78 15.55 1.53
CA ILE A 157 -5.73 14.93 2.47
C ILE A 157 -5.29 15.14 3.91
N PHE A 158 -3.99 15.04 4.19
CA PHE A 158 -3.46 15.09 5.54
C PHE A 158 -2.74 16.40 5.87
N GLY A 159 -2.37 17.20 4.86
CA GLY A 159 -1.60 18.43 5.05
C GLY A 159 -0.15 18.17 5.47
N CYS A 160 0.42 17.06 5.03
CA CYS A 160 1.79 16.66 5.34
C CYS A 160 2.81 17.27 4.38
N GLU A 161 4.03 17.46 4.87
CA GLU A 161 5.21 17.61 4.00
C GLU A 161 5.58 16.26 3.42
N VAL A 162 5.75 16.19 2.11
CA VAL A 162 6.06 14.95 1.37
C VAL A 162 7.43 15.07 0.71
N PHE A 163 8.29 14.13 0.99
CA PHE A 163 9.59 13.98 0.37
C PHE A 163 9.59 12.74 -0.50
N CYS A 164 9.77 12.94 -1.79
CA CYS A 164 9.70 11.91 -2.82
C CYS A 164 11.10 11.55 -3.28
N PHE A 165 11.35 10.25 -3.50
CA PHE A 165 12.68 9.74 -3.81
C PHE A 165 12.60 8.73 -4.95
N ASP A 166 13.41 8.92 -5.98
CA ASP A 166 13.56 7.96 -7.07
C ASP A 166 14.88 8.19 -7.84
N PRO A 167 15.79 7.21 -7.87
CA PRO A 167 17.07 7.36 -8.54
C PRO A 167 16.97 7.20 -10.06
N SER A 168 15.84 6.69 -10.58
CA SER A 168 15.64 6.40 -12.00
C SER A 168 15.25 7.62 -12.81
N MET A 169 14.74 8.69 -12.18
CA MET A 169 14.19 9.88 -12.84
C MET A 169 15.28 10.87 -13.27
N ARG A 170 16.14 10.44 -14.20
CA ARG A 170 17.33 11.19 -14.64
C ARG A 170 17.05 12.40 -15.54
N ASP A 171 15.84 12.56 -15.99
CA ASP A 171 15.36 13.71 -16.76
C ASP A 171 14.99 14.91 -15.87
N LYS A 172 15.15 14.78 -14.57
CA LYS A 172 14.85 15.79 -13.56
C LYS A 172 16.11 16.35 -12.92
N ASP A 173 15.98 17.49 -12.27
CA ASP A 173 17.00 18.01 -11.37
C ASP A 173 17.18 17.07 -10.16
N GLU A 174 18.39 17.03 -9.60
CA GLU A 174 18.71 16.14 -8.47
C GLU A 174 17.80 16.39 -7.24
N THR A 175 17.36 17.65 -7.08
CA THR A 175 16.41 18.05 -6.03
C THR A 175 15.59 19.22 -6.53
N TYR A 176 14.26 19.14 -6.43
CA TYR A 176 13.37 20.26 -6.76
C TYR A 176 12.04 20.18 -6.00
N THR A 177 11.39 21.32 -5.87
CA THR A 177 10.02 21.40 -5.36
C THR A 177 9.05 21.11 -6.51
N TYR A 178 8.36 19.98 -6.42
CA TYR A 178 7.36 19.57 -7.42
C TYR A 178 6.07 20.38 -7.27
N ALA A 179 5.58 20.50 -6.04
CA ALA A 179 4.39 21.26 -5.70
C ALA A 179 4.54 21.84 -4.28
N LYS A 180 3.55 22.61 -3.83
CA LYS A 180 3.52 23.04 -2.43
C LYS A 180 3.56 21.80 -1.52
N ASP A 181 4.46 21.82 -0.55
CA ASP A 181 4.68 20.76 0.43
C ASP A 181 5.17 19.41 -0.17
N ILE A 182 5.59 19.36 -1.45
CA ILE A 182 6.15 18.16 -2.11
C ILE A 182 7.52 18.47 -2.69
N THR A 183 8.55 17.78 -2.19
CA THR A 183 9.94 17.92 -2.64
C THR A 183 10.47 16.61 -3.16
N PHE A 184 11.10 16.63 -4.34
CA PHE A 184 11.73 15.48 -4.97
C PHE A 184 13.23 15.45 -4.73
N HIS A 185 13.78 14.24 -4.57
CA HIS A 185 15.21 13.97 -4.50
C HIS A 185 15.55 12.77 -5.39
N MET A 186 16.51 12.93 -6.31
CA MET A 186 16.98 11.87 -7.20
C MET A 186 17.95 10.94 -6.47
N ILE A 187 17.48 10.26 -5.44
CA ILE A 187 18.19 9.24 -4.66
C ILE A 187 17.31 8.04 -4.40
N GLY A 188 17.93 6.86 -4.31
CA GLY A 188 17.26 5.60 -3.99
C GLY A 188 17.42 5.22 -2.52
N LEU A 189 16.45 4.47 -2.00
CA LEU A 189 16.53 3.84 -0.69
C LEU A 189 17.31 2.53 -0.82
N GLY A 190 18.37 2.37 -0.05
CA GLY A 190 19.24 1.19 -0.07
C GLY A 190 19.68 0.73 1.31
N ALA A 191 20.29 -0.43 1.37
CA ALA A 191 20.90 -0.95 2.60
C ALA A 191 22.23 -0.26 2.92
N GLU A 192 22.87 0.36 1.94
CA GLU A 192 24.16 1.04 2.06
C GLU A 192 24.15 2.42 1.39
N ASN A 193 25.10 3.27 1.79
CA ASN A 193 25.32 4.57 1.16
C ASN A 193 26.33 4.41 0.03
N GLU A 194 25.88 4.25 -1.19
CA GLU A 194 26.72 3.95 -2.34
C GLU A 194 26.24 4.65 -3.61
N VAL A 195 27.02 4.54 -4.66
CA VAL A 195 26.65 4.88 -6.02
C VAL A 195 26.78 3.62 -6.86
N LEU A 196 25.68 3.14 -7.41
CA LEU A 196 25.65 1.94 -8.23
C LEU A 196 26.33 2.17 -9.60
N PRO A 197 26.72 1.09 -10.32
CA PRO A 197 27.36 1.21 -11.64
C PRO A 197 26.54 2.03 -12.66
N ASP A 198 25.24 2.01 -12.55
CA ASP A 198 24.32 2.80 -13.35
C ASP A 198 24.14 4.25 -12.87
N GLN A 199 24.97 4.69 -11.92
CA GLN A 199 25.00 6.03 -11.33
C GLN A 199 23.82 6.35 -10.40
N TRP A 200 23.07 5.37 -9.93
CA TRP A 200 22.05 5.60 -8.92
C TRP A 200 22.70 5.88 -7.57
N LYS A 201 22.35 7.02 -6.98
CA LYS A 201 22.78 7.40 -5.64
C LYS A 201 21.90 6.73 -4.60
N MET A 202 22.38 5.65 -4.00
CA MET A 202 21.65 4.92 -2.96
C MET A 202 22.02 5.44 -1.57
N ARG A 203 21.03 5.56 -0.69
CA ARG A 203 21.20 6.01 0.69
C ARG A 203 20.34 5.17 1.64
N THR A 204 20.87 4.94 2.83
CA THR A 204 20.07 4.38 3.93
C THR A 204 19.04 5.41 4.40
N LEU A 205 17.93 4.94 4.95
CA LEU A 205 16.90 5.82 5.52
C LEU A 205 17.50 6.74 6.61
N GLU A 206 18.41 6.22 7.41
CA GLU A 206 19.12 6.99 8.42
C GLU A 206 19.94 8.15 7.82
N GLN A 207 20.66 7.89 6.72
CA GLN A 207 21.43 8.92 6.02
C GLN A 207 20.52 9.99 5.42
N ILE A 208 19.44 9.59 4.76
CA ILE A 208 18.45 10.52 4.19
C ILE A 208 17.89 11.43 5.28
N ARG A 209 17.52 10.87 6.44
CA ARG A 209 17.02 11.67 7.57
C ARG A 209 18.05 12.67 8.10
N ARG A 210 19.34 12.30 8.13
CA ARG A 210 20.43 13.22 8.50
C ARG A 210 20.58 14.35 7.50
N ASP A 211 20.63 14.01 6.21
CA ASP A 211 20.84 14.99 5.14
C ASP A 211 19.72 16.04 5.08
N LEU A 212 18.49 15.62 5.43
CA LEU A 212 17.31 16.49 5.48
C LEU A 212 17.05 17.14 6.86
N ASN A 213 17.92 16.90 7.86
CA ASN A 213 17.72 17.35 9.23
C ASN A 213 16.41 16.85 9.88
N HIS A 214 16.02 15.61 9.56
CA HIS A 214 14.80 14.98 10.06
C HIS A 214 15.05 13.87 11.11
N THR A 215 16.21 13.82 11.72
CA THR A 215 16.57 12.78 12.70
C THR A 215 15.61 12.70 13.88
N GLU A 216 15.12 13.87 14.35
CA GLU A 216 14.20 13.97 15.48
C GLU A 216 12.72 13.97 15.06
N ARG A 217 12.44 13.98 13.75
CA ARG A 217 11.06 13.99 13.25
C ARG A 217 10.51 12.55 13.15
N THR A 218 9.27 12.38 13.51
CA THR A 218 8.52 11.16 13.22
C THR A 218 8.13 11.14 11.75
N ILE A 219 8.31 10.01 11.07
CA ILE A 219 7.76 9.75 9.74
C ILE A 219 6.34 9.19 9.96
N ASP A 220 5.34 9.95 9.57
CA ASP A 220 3.94 9.53 9.73
C ASP A 220 3.57 8.46 8.72
N ILE A 221 4.07 8.57 7.47
CA ILE A 221 3.89 7.59 6.41
C ILE A 221 5.22 7.35 5.71
N LEU A 222 5.62 6.09 5.61
CA LEU A 222 6.75 5.61 4.82
C LEU A 222 6.21 4.74 3.67
N LYS A 223 6.15 5.28 2.44
CA LYS A 223 5.84 4.50 1.24
C LYS A 223 7.12 3.92 0.66
N ILE A 224 7.12 2.62 0.35
CA ILE A 224 8.24 1.90 -0.24
C ILE A 224 7.73 1.07 -1.42
N ASP A 225 8.31 1.31 -2.60
CA ASP A 225 8.03 0.58 -3.82
C ASP A 225 9.32 0.63 -4.66
N ILE A 226 10.24 -0.32 -4.42
CA ILE A 226 11.63 -0.26 -4.88
C ILE A 226 12.10 -1.54 -5.59
N GLU A 227 11.15 -2.23 -6.22
CA GLU A 227 11.36 -3.29 -7.20
C GLU A 227 12.23 -4.47 -6.70
N GLY A 228 12.05 -4.87 -5.42
CA GLY A 228 12.71 -6.03 -4.81
C GLY A 228 13.85 -5.69 -3.85
N ALA A 229 14.29 -4.42 -3.79
CA ALA A 229 15.30 -3.99 -2.82
C ALA A 229 14.74 -3.90 -1.38
N GLU A 230 13.44 -4.11 -1.17
CA GLU A 230 12.80 -4.15 0.14
C GLU A 230 13.46 -5.16 1.06
N TRP A 231 13.85 -6.32 0.51
CA TRP A 231 14.38 -7.45 1.28
C TRP A 231 15.77 -7.22 1.87
N THR A 232 16.53 -6.31 1.31
CA THR A 232 17.84 -5.90 1.84
C THR A 232 17.75 -4.63 2.68
N THR A 233 16.84 -3.74 2.32
CA THR A 233 16.71 -2.42 2.95
C THR A 233 15.98 -2.49 4.29
N ILE A 234 14.92 -3.28 4.40
CA ILE A 234 14.17 -3.45 5.67
C ILE A 234 15.06 -3.96 6.80
N PRO A 235 15.87 -5.03 6.65
CA PRO A 235 16.78 -5.47 7.69
C PRO A 235 17.72 -4.35 8.18
N GLN A 236 18.25 -3.56 7.26
CA GLN A 236 19.11 -2.42 7.61
C GLN A 236 18.35 -1.39 8.45
N MET A 237 17.14 -1.04 8.06
CA MET A 237 16.30 -0.07 8.78
C MET A 237 15.89 -0.57 10.18
N VAL A 238 15.64 -1.87 10.35
CA VAL A 238 15.37 -2.50 11.66
C VAL A 238 16.63 -2.45 12.52
N HIS A 239 17.77 -2.92 12.01
CA HIS A 239 19.04 -2.97 12.76
C HIS A 239 19.53 -1.58 13.18
N SER A 240 19.41 -0.57 12.32
CA SER A 240 19.75 0.82 12.68
C SER A 240 18.77 1.44 13.67
N GLY A 241 17.60 0.82 13.89
CA GLY A 241 16.53 1.35 14.71
C GLY A 241 15.76 2.52 14.07
N THR A 242 16.01 2.82 12.79
CA THR A 242 15.40 3.95 12.10
C THR A 242 13.88 3.79 11.95
N LEU A 243 13.39 2.55 11.83
CA LEU A 243 11.96 2.27 11.76
C LEU A 243 11.20 2.63 13.05
N ARG A 244 11.88 2.80 14.19
CA ARG A 244 11.21 3.19 15.46
C ARG A 244 10.54 4.54 15.40
N SER A 245 10.95 5.39 14.48
CA SER A 245 10.34 6.71 14.24
C SER A 245 9.29 6.70 13.14
N VAL A 246 8.91 5.53 12.61
CA VAL A 246 7.89 5.36 11.56
C VAL A 246 6.59 4.88 12.17
N LYS A 247 5.48 5.60 11.93
CA LYS A 247 4.14 5.22 12.41
C LYS A 247 3.46 4.19 11.51
N GLN A 248 3.47 4.46 10.21
CA GLN A 248 2.84 3.61 9.19
C GLN A 248 3.80 3.37 8.03
N MET A 249 3.74 2.19 7.47
CA MET A 249 4.50 1.79 6.28
C MET A 249 3.56 1.19 5.26
N GLN A 250 3.58 1.73 4.05
CA GLN A 250 2.87 1.26 2.88
C GLN A 250 3.91 0.72 1.91
N ILE A 251 3.93 -0.58 1.73
CA ILE A 251 4.99 -1.26 0.99
C ILE A 251 4.44 -2.16 -0.10
N GLU A 252 5.02 -2.08 -1.28
CA GLU A 252 4.89 -3.13 -2.27
C GLU A 252 5.99 -4.17 -2.06
N LEU A 253 5.58 -5.39 -1.77
CA LEU A 253 6.50 -6.51 -1.56
C LEU A 253 6.69 -7.29 -2.86
N HIS A 254 7.87 -7.21 -3.45
CA HIS A 254 8.22 -7.94 -4.66
C HIS A 254 8.87 -9.29 -4.31
N GLY A 255 8.30 -10.41 -4.78
CA GLY A 255 8.93 -11.71 -4.57
C GLY A 255 7.96 -12.88 -4.45
N ARG A 256 8.54 -14.08 -4.37
CA ARG A 256 7.80 -15.35 -4.35
C ARG A 256 7.70 -16.00 -2.97
N GLY A 257 8.25 -15.36 -1.93
CA GLY A 257 8.25 -15.90 -0.58
C GLY A 257 9.25 -17.04 -0.40
N ILE A 258 10.53 -16.72 -0.48
CA ILE A 258 11.61 -17.62 -0.06
C ILE A 258 11.83 -17.50 1.47
N PRO A 259 12.56 -18.42 2.11
CA PRO A 259 12.81 -18.39 3.55
C PRO A 259 13.32 -17.03 4.07
N ASP A 260 14.23 -16.38 3.34
CA ASP A 260 14.78 -15.08 3.75
C ASP A 260 13.74 -13.96 3.75
N HIS A 261 12.78 -13.97 2.85
CA HIS A 261 11.65 -13.02 2.90
C HIS A 261 10.82 -13.19 4.18
N LEU A 262 10.62 -14.42 4.63
CA LEU A 262 9.93 -14.70 5.90
C LEU A 262 10.71 -14.19 7.11
N LYS A 263 12.04 -14.31 7.12
CA LYS A 263 12.89 -13.73 8.16
C LYS A 263 12.68 -12.22 8.26
N VAL A 264 12.65 -11.52 7.11
CA VAL A 264 12.39 -10.07 7.05
C VAL A 264 11.00 -9.71 7.58
N LEU A 265 9.96 -10.46 7.19
CA LEU A 265 8.61 -10.23 7.72
C LEU A 265 8.52 -10.46 9.23
N ARG A 266 9.24 -11.45 9.75
CA ARG A 266 9.33 -11.68 11.19
C ARG A 266 10.04 -10.51 11.90
N MET A 267 11.14 -9.99 11.34
CA MET A 267 11.81 -8.80 11.88
C MET A 267 10.87 -7.60 11.96
N LEU A 268 10.06 -7.35 10.94
CA LEU A 268 9.03 -6.29 10.98
C LEU A 268 8.00 -6.53 12.08
N TYR A 269 7.53 -7.77 12.23
CA TYR A 269 6.58 -8.11 13.29
C TYR A 269 7.18 -7.91 14.69
N GLU A 270 8.41 -8.33 14.91
CA GLU A 270 9.15 -8.17 16.16
C GLU A 270 9.47 -6.70 16.45
N ASP A 271 9.73 -5.88 15.41
CA ASP A 271 9.89 -4.43 15.54
C ASP A 271 8.56 -3.68 15.77
N GLY A 272 7.43 -4.40 15.80
CA GLY A 272 6.12 -3.86 16.18
C GLY A 272 5.17 -3.58 15.02
N PHE A 273 5.55 -3.81 13.77
CA PHE A 273 4.65 -3.57 12.64
C PHE A 273 3.56 -4.66 12.53
N ARG A 274 2.34 -4.24 12.19
CA ARG A 274 1.18 -5.11 12.01
C ARG A 274 0.44 -4.77 10.73
N ILE A 275 0.14 -5.79 9.93
CA ILE A 275 -0.64 -5.65 8.69
C ILE A 275 -2.08 -5.31 9.06
N PHE A 276 -2.57 -4.17 8.62
CA PHE A 276 -3.98 -3.77 8.77
C PHE A 276 -4.75 -3.81 7.45
N MET A 277 -4.05 -3.76 6.31
CA MET A 277 -4.65 -3.86 4.98
C MET A 277 -3.65 -4.49 4.02
N ARG A 278 -4.18 -5.19 3.05
CA ARG A 278 -3.43 -5.70 1.91
C ARG A 278 -4.27 -5.57 0.66
N ASP A 279 -3.65 -5.30 -0.45
CA ASP A 279 -4.33 -5.22 -1.74
C ASP A 279 -3.52 -5.96 -2.81
N ARG A 280 -4.21 -6.29 -3.90
CA ARG A 280 -3.59 -6.94 -5.07
C ARG A 280 -3.16 -5.86 -6.03
N ASN A 281 -1.89 -5.84 -6.39
CA ASN A 281 -1.48 -5.08 -7.56
C ASN A 281 -1.91 -5.87 -8.83
N LEU A 282 -2.84 -5.29 -9.60
CA LEU A 282 -3.40 -5.93 -10.79
C LEU A 282 -2.42 -5.97 -11.97
N TYR A 283 -1.35 -5.19 -11.91
CA TYR A 283 -0.30 -5.17 -12.94
C TYR A 283 0.75 -6.25 -12.71
N CYS A 284 0.81 -6.83 -11.51
CA CYS A 284 1.72 -7.91 -11.21
C CYS A 284 1.25 -9.25 -11.80
N LYS A 285 2.21 -10.00 -12.34
CA LYS A 285 1.92 -11.28 -12.97
C LYS A 285 1.44 -12.30 -11.94
N TYR A 286 0.38 -12.99 -12.30
CA TYR A 286 -0.12 -14.15 -11.58
C TYR A 286 0.45 -15.43 -12.17
N SER A 287 0.82 -16.38 -11.30
CA SER A 287 1.24 -17.72 -11.73
C SER A 287 0.56 -18.78 -10.88
N ARG A 288 0.10 -19.84 -11.54
CA ARG A 288 -0.40 -21.07 -10.92
C ARG A 288 0.56 -22.23 -11.09
N GLU A 289 1.61 -22.06 -11.85
CA GLU A 289 2.49 -23.15 -12.27
C GLU A 289 3.12 -23.85 -11.05
N GLY A 290 2.75 -25.12 -10.83
CA GLY A 290 3.22 -25.93 -9.71
C GLY A 290 2.66 -25.53 -8.32
N LEU A 291 1.68 -24.62 -8.23
CA LEU A 291 1.13 -24.10 -6.99
C LEU A 291 -0.33 -24.51 -6.81
N ALA A 292 -0.71 -24.81 -5.55
CA ALA A 292 -2.10 -25.10 -5.19
C ALA A 292 -3.03 -23.86 -5.34
N ARG A 293 -2.47 -22.66 -5.29
CA ARG A 293 -3.19 -21.36 -5.41
C ARG A 293 -2.47 -20.47 -6.41
N GLU A 294 -3.23 -19.62 -7.09
CA GLU A 294 -2.68 -18.54 -7.89
C GLU A 294 -2.01 -17.51 -6.98
N ARG A 295 -0.79 -17.12 -7.32
CA ARG A 295 0.01 -16.14 -6.58
C ARG A 295 0.51 -15.05 -7.50
N THR A 296 0.70 -13.86 -6.96
CA THR A 296 1.29 -12.73 -7.66
C THR A 296 2.77 -12.56 -7.30
N SER A 297 3.51 -11.89 -8.17
CA SER A 297 4.91 -11.55 -7.94
C SER A 297 5.10 -10.31 -7.06
N CYS A 298 4.04 -9.54 -6.81
CA CYS A 298 4.07 -8.40 -5.90
C CYS A 298 2.74 -8.23 -5.15
N MET A 299 2.79 -7.65 -3.98
CA MET A 299 1.65 -7.42 -3.09
C MET A 299 1.77 -6.07 -2.39
N GLU A 300 0.68 -5.33 -2.41
CA GLU A 300 0.51 -4.12 -1.61
C GLU A 300 0.19 -4.49 -0.17
N VAL A 301 1.00 -4.03 0.77
CA VAL A 301 0.80 -4.29 2.19
C VAL A 301 0.90 -2.99 2.96
N SER A 302 -0.13 -2.70 3.76
CA SER A 302 -0.17 -1.53 4.63
C SER A 302 -0.08 -1.96 6.08
N MET A 303 0.88 -1.38 6.79
CA MET A 303 1.18 -1.70 8.17
C MET A 303 1.20 -0.44 9.03
N TYR A 304 0.90 -0.60 10.31
CA TYR A 304 1.24 0.41 11.30
C TYR A 304 2.03 -0.21 12.44
N ARG A 305 2.79 0.63 13.12
CA ARG A 305 3.57 0.22 14.29
C ARG A 305 2.72 0.31 15.54
N VAL A 306 2.47 -0.82 16.21
CA VAL A 306 1.80 -0.83 17.51
C VAL A 306 2.73 -0.23 18.56
N THR A 307 2.24 0.75 19.30
CA THR A 307 2.93 1.27 20.48
C THR A 307 2.65 0.34 21.66
N SER A 308 3.70 -0.19 22.26
CA SER A 308 3.64 -0.97 23.49
C SER A 308 3.12 -0.14 24.66
#